data_4090940d2b3effe127b9290c1aef8878
#
_entry.id   4090940d2b3effe127b9290c1aef8878
#
_cell.length_a   1.000
_cell.length_b   1.000
_cell.length_c   1.000
_cell.angle_alpha   90.00
_cell.angle_beta   90.00
_cell.angle_gamma   90.00
#
_symmetry.space_group_name_H-M   'P 1'
#
loop_
_entity.id
_entity.type
_entity.pdbx_description
1 polymer ?
#
loop_
_entity_poly.entity_id
_entity_poly.type
_entity_poly.pdbx_seq_one_letter_code
_entity_poly.pdbx_strand_id
1 'polypeptide(L)'
;MTQLSEIAMIAEGQRALTIEEIQDTVENKLMENHYFDIAKHYIIYRNERKTKREALKQKVEKKLEKNTLKIIKADGKKELFDIEKVKRTYKRINYKLARACKFEELEESLKKYIVEDMKTSDILKMMIKSAVDLVSVENTKWEFIAGRLQLLALYKKASNNRGLDIDKIYEAKEYKNLFDEYIDAGLYYKDFYEYYSEKDILSAGKYLKRERDFNYNHTTMLMYAKRYLLNPNGIVKELPQEMYMSAALFLATPEPKETRLDVAKKIYDYCSAGKISLPTPTLLNSRTNYHQLSSCFKLNVDDDLRSIYHNIENMAQISKFGGGI
;
A
#
# COMPACT_ATOMS: atom_id res chain seq x y z
N MET A 1 -39.88 5.66 -6.30
CA MET A 1 -38.80 4.98 -7.07
C MET A 1 -38.90 3.48 -6.77
N THR A 2 -39.00 2.65 -7.80
CA THR A 2 -39.17 1.21 -7.62
C THR A 2 -37.83 0.55 -7.26
N GLN A 3 -37.86 -0.54 -6.48
CA GLN A 3 -36.66 -1.33 -6.12
C GLN A 3 -35.76 -1.68 -7.32
N LEU A 4 -36.35 -1.83 -8.50
CA LEU A 4 -35.64 -2.07 -9.77
C LEU A 4 -34.79 -0.86 -10.22
N SER A 5 -35.23 0.37 -9.99
CA SER A 5 -34.44 1.56 -10.34
C SER A 5 -33.25 1.77 -9.41
N GLU A 6 -33.35 1.38 -8.14
CA GLU A 6 -32.23 1.43 -7.17
C GLU A 6 -31.17 0.35 -7.47
N ILE A 7 -31.61 -0.86 -7.85
CA ILE A 7 -30.72 -1.94 -8.28
C ILE A 7 -29.98 -1.54 -9.56
N ALA A 8 -30.66 -0.88 -10.51
CA ALA A 8 -30.04 -0.39 -11.73
C ALA A 8 -28.97 0.68 -11.43
N MET A 9 -29.26 1.65 -10.55
CA MET A 9 -28.29 2.68 -10.15
C MET A 9 -27.04 2.10 -9.46
N ILE A 10 -27.19 1.00 -8.73
CA ILE A 10 -26.09 0.27 -8.09
C ILE A 10 -25.27 -0.48 -9.15
N ALA A 11 -25.94 -1.17 -10.08
CA ALA A 11 -25.31 -1.90 -11.17
C ALA A 11 -24.56 -0.97 -12.14
N GLU A 12 -25.01 0.28 -12.30
CA GLU A 12 -24.37 1.32 -13.11
C GLU A 12 -23.25 2.06 -12.37
N GLY A 13 -22.93 1.68 -11.13
CA GLY A 13 -21.85 2.29 -10.34
C GLY A 13 -22.13 3.72 -9.85
N GLN A 14 -23.38 4.17 -9.93
CA GLN A 14 -23.77 5.52 -9.52
C GLN A 14 -23.87 5.69 -8.00
N ARG A 15 -24.02 4.58 -7.25
CA ARG A 15 -24.09 4.58 -5.79
C ARG A 15 -23.63 3.24 -5.18
N ALA A 16 -22.86 3.29 -4.10
CA ALA A 16 -22.58 2.12 -3.27
C ALA A 16 -23.73 1.86 -2.26
N LEU A 17 -24.03 0.59 -1.97
CA LEU A 17 -24.96 0.21 -0.90
C LEU A 17 -24.40 0.61 0.46
N THR A 18 -25.24 1.16 1.31
CA THR A 18 -24.92 1.33 2.72
C THR A 18 -25.00 -0.02 3.47
N ILE A 19 -24.34 -0.10 4.62
CA ILE A 19 -24.40 -1.29 5.47
C ILE A 19 -25.82 -1.53 5.94
N GLU A 20 -26.57 -0.47 6.22
CA GLU A 20 -27.97 -0.52 6.62
C GLU A 20 -28.85 -1.15 5.53
N GLU A 21 -28.69 -0.73 4.29
CA GLU A 21 -29.44 -1.30 3.15
C GLU A 21 -29.12 -2.78 2.92
N ILE A 22 -27.85 -3.18 3.07
CA ILE A 22 -27.47 -4.59 3.02
C ILE A 22 -28.16 -5.38 4.13
N GLN A 23 -28.17 -4.84 5.37
CA GLN A 23 -28.77 -5.48 6.52
C GLN A 23 -30.31 -5.58 6.38
N ASP A 24 -30.95 -4.52 5.89
CA ASP A 24 -32.40 -4.51 5.58
C ASP A 24 -32.75 -5.56 4.52
N THR A 25 -31.90 -5.68 3.49
CA THR A 25 -32.05 -6.72 2.47
C THR A 25 -31.96 -8.13 3.05
N VAL A 26 -31.01 -8.36 3.97
CA VAL A 26 -30.87 -9.66 4.67
C VAL A 26 -32.12 -9.96 5.50
N GLU A 27 -32.63 -8.99 6.27
CA GLU A 27 -33.85 -9.14 7.05
C GLU A 27 -35.03 -9.50 6.16
N ASN A 28 -35.26 -8.75 5.08
CA ASN A 28 -36.33 -9.00 4.14
C ASN A 28 -36.22 -10.40 3.49
N LYS A 29 -35.01 -10.79 3.07
CA LYS A 29 -34.79 -12.11 2.48
C LYS A 29 -35.01 -13.27 3.45
N LEU A 30 -34.68 -13.12 4.72
CA LEU A 30 -34.98 -14.12 5.75
C LEU A 30 -36.51 -14.22 5.96
N MET A 31 -37.23 -13.10 5.98
CA MET A 31 -38.69 -13.08 6.11
C MET A 31 -39.39 -13.68 4.86
N GLU A 32 -38.98 -13.28 3.65
CA GLU A 32 -39.51 -13.81 2.39
C GLU A 32 -39.37 -15.33 2.24
N ASN A 33 -38.26 -15.87 2.75
CA ASN A 33 -37.98 -17.32 2.72
C ASN A 33 -38.51 -18.06 3.97
N HIS A 34 -39.40 -17.44 4.75
CA HIS A 34 -40.06 -18.01 5.93
C HIS A 34 -39.11 -18.43 7.06
N TYR A 35 -37.90 -17.88 7.15
CA TYR A 35 -36.96 -18.10 8.27
C TYR A 35 -37.24 -17.14 9.43
N PHE A 36 -38.47 -17.13 9.94
CA PHE A 36 -38.96 -16.12 10.89
C PHE A 36 -38.15 -16.09 12.20
N ASP A 37 -37.80 -17.24 12.74
CA ASP A 37 -37.02 -17.30 14.01
C ASP A 37 -35.60 -16.72 13.80
N ILE A 38 -34.98 -17.04 12.67
CA ILE A 38 -33.65 -16.52 12.33
C ILE A 38 -33.75 -15.01 12.09
N ALA A 39 -34.74 -14.55 11.35
CA ALA A 39 -34.97 -13.11 11.10
C ALA A 39 -35.17 -12.36 12.43
N LYS A 40 -35.98 -12.89 13.35
CA LYS A 40 -36.21 -12.31 14.68
C LYS A 40 -34.91 -12.18 15.49
N HIS A 41 -34.12 -13.24 15.56
CA HIS A 41 -32.82 -13.19 16.25
C HIS A 41 -31.85 -12.22 15.60
N TYR A 42 -31.81 -12.16 14.27
CA TYR A 42 -30.95 -11.23 13.52
C TYR A 42 -31.32 -9.77 13.81
N ILE A 43 -32.62 -9.42 13.76
CA ILE A 43 -33.12 -8.06 14.04
C ILE A 43 -32.80 -7.65 15.48
N ILE A 44 -33.05 -8.53 16.46
CA ILE A 44 -32.71 -8.25 17.85
C ILE A 44 -31.21 -8.03 18.04
N TYR A 45 -30.39 -8.93 17.52
CA TYR A 45 -28.94 -8.82 17.57
C TYR A 45 -28.43 -7.55 16.91
N ARG A 46 -28.95 -7.19 15.72
CA ARG A 46 -28.63 -5.96 15.01
C ARG A 46 -28.91 -4.73 15.86
N ASN A 47 -30.11 -4.68 16.45
CA ASN A 47 -30.54 -3.55 17.28
C ASN A 47 -29.70 -3.42 18.56
N GLU A 48 -29.42 -4.51 19.26
CA GLU A 48 -28.53 -4.51 20.42
C GLU A 48 -27.12 -4.02 20.07
N ARG A 49 -26.58 -4.48 18.94
CA ARG A 49 -25.26 -4.04 18.44
C ARG A 49 -25.25 -2.57 18.06
N LYS A 50 -26.32 -2.07 17.44
CA LYS A 50 -26.50 -0.66 17.09
C LYS A 50 -26.50 0.19 18.37
N THR A 51 -27.36 -0.14 19.33
CA THR A 51 -27.47 0.57 20.61
C THR A 51 -26.14 0.59 21.38
N LYS A 52 -25.44 -0.56 21.46
CA LYS A 52 -24.11 -0.64 22.09
C LYS A 52 -23.07 0.25 21.38
N ARG A 53 -23.08 0.26 20.04
CA ARG A 53 -22.17 1.12 19.25
C ARG A 53 -22.44 2.60 19.46
N GLU A 54 -23.71 3.00 19.45
CA GLU A 54 -24.13 4.40 19.67
C GLU A 54 -23.77 4.88 21.08
N ALA A 55 -24.04 4.07 22.11
CA ALA A 55 -23.67 4.38 23.48
C ALA A 55 -22.15 4.52 23.67
N LEU A 56 -21.37 3.62 23.03
CA LEU A 56 -19.90 3.70 23.05
C LEU A 56 -19.42 4.95 22.34
N LYS A 57 -19.99 5.28 21.19
CA LYS A 57 -19.66 6.48 20.41
C LYS A 57 -19.90 7.76 21.20
N GLN A 58 -21.09 7.90 21.82
CA GLN A 58 -21.41 9.05 22.67
C GLN A 58 -20.45 9.18 23.86
N LYS A 59 -20.06 8.04 24.47
CA LYS A 59 -19.08 8.03 25.57
C LYS A 59 -17.70 8.53 25.11
N VAL A 60 -17.26 8.11 23.92
CA VAL A 60 -15.98 8.53 23.33
C VAL A 60 -16.03 10.02 22.97
N GLU A 61 -17.11 10.50 22.34
CA GLU A 61 -17.30 11.92 21.99
C GLU A 61 -17.23 12.81 23.23
N LYS A 62 -17.94 12.47 24.30
CA LYS A 62 -17.87 13.20 25.59
C LYS A 62 -16.46 13.23 26.19
N LYS A 63 -15.69 12.13 26.02
CA LYS A 63 -14.29 12.09 26.50
C LYS A 63 -13.33 12.90 25.62
N LEU A 64 -13.57 12.96 24.32
CA LEU A 64 -12.82 13.82 23.40
C LEU A 64 -13.06 15.30 23.69
N GLU A 65 -14.33 15.71 23.89
CA GLU A 65 -14.68 17.09 24.27
C GLU A 65 -14.04 17.51 25.59
N LYS A 66 -13.95 16.59 26.56
CA LYS A 66 -13.35 16.85 27.87
C LYS A 66 -11.84 16.64 27.91
N ASN A 67 -11.19 16.28 26.78
CA ASN A 67 -9.77 15.93 26.70
C ASN A 67 -9.35 14.85 27.72
N THR A 68 -10.21 13.86 28.00
CA THR A 68 -9.96 12.78 28.96
C THR A 68 -9.78 11.41 28.34
N LEU A 69 -9.85 11.33 27.00
CA LEU A 69 -9.64 10.07 26.27
C LEU A 69 -8.20 9.59 26.43
N LYS A 70 -8.02 8.31 26.76
CA LYS A 70 -6.69 7.71 26.91
C LYS A 70 -6.37 6.79 25.74
N ILE A 71 -5.09 6.73 25.40
CA ILE A 71 -4.51 5.85 24.37
C ILE A 71 -3.33 5.08 24.94
N ILE A 72 -2.94 3.99 24.29
CA ILE A 72 -1.83 3.13 24.71
C ILE A 72 -0.63 3.36 23.78
N LYS A 73 0.51 3.70 24.35
CA LYS A 73 1.78 3.86 23.64
C LYS A 73 2.41 2.50 23.31
N ALA A 74 3.46 2.53 22.47
CA ALA A 74 4.21 1.32 22.11
C ALA A 74 4.86 0.62 23.33
N ASP A 75 5.21 1.39 24.37
CA ASP A 75 5.76 0.88 25.63
C ASP A 75 4.68 0.37 26.62
N GLY A 76 3.41 0.34 26.19
CA GLY A 76 2.26 -0.10 27.01
C GLY A 76 1.70 0.95 27.96
N LYS A 77 2.32 2.11 28.10
CA LYS A 77 1.85 3.19 28.98
C LYS A 77 0.64 3.89 28.39
N LYS A 78 -0.29 4.29 29.27
CA LYS A 78 -1.44 5.10 28.87
C LYS A 78 -1.09 6.59 28.94
N GLU A 79 -1.46 7.33 27.89
CA GLU A 79 -1.40 8.79 27.85
C GLU A 79 -2.71 9.37 27.33
N LEU A 80 -2.94 10.66 27.57
CA LEU A 80 -4.09 11.36 27.00
C LEU A 80 -3.93 11.47 25.48
N PHE A 81 -5.03 11.28 24.77
CA PHE A 81 -5.06 11.50 23.30
C PHE A 81 -4.86 12.98 23.02
N ASP A 82 -3.89 13.29 22.20
CA ASP A 82 -3.54 14.66 21.82
C ASP A 82 -3.72 14.84 20.31
N ILE A 83 -4.76 15.54 19.92
CA ILE A 83 -5.08 15.85 18.53
C ILE A 83 -3.99 16.69 17.85
N GLU A 84 -3.25 17.50 18.61
CA GLU A 84 -2.15 18.30 18.06
C GLU A 84 -0.98 17.41 17.58
N LYS A 85 -0.78 16.22 18.20
CA LYS A 85 0.18 15.23 17.68
C LYS A 85 -0.26 14.69 16.32
N VAL A 86 -1.55 14.45 16.14
CA VAL A 86 -2.15 14.01 14.86
C VAL A 86 -1.99 15.13 13.82
N LYS A 87 -2.31 16.38 14.19
CA LYS A 87 -2.16 17.56 13.33
C LYS A 87 -0.72 17.80 12.90
N ARG A 88 0.25 17.62 13.79
CA ARG A 88 1.69 17.69 13.45
C ARG A 88 2.09 16.62 12.46
N THR A 89 1.61 15.39 12.65
CA THR A 89 1.84 14.28 11.70
C THR A 89 1.24 14.59 10.32
N TYR A 90 0.02 15.12 10.30
CA TYR A 90 -0.66 15.53 9.07
C TYR A 90 0.09 16.65 8.35
N LYS A 91 0.55 17.69 9.05
CA LYS A 91 1.32 18.80 8.46
C LYS A 91 2.59 18.33 7.74
N ARG A 92 3.26 17.28 8.23
CA ARG A 92 4.48 16.74 7.60
C ARG A 92 4.20 16.09 6.24
N ILE A 93 3.01 15.56 6.01
CA ILE A 93 2.67 14.83 4.80
C ILE A 93 1.81 15.63 3.82
N ASN A 94 1.22 16.74 4.27
CA ASN A 94 0.25 17.53 3.51
C ASN A 94 0.91 18.52 2.51
N TYR A 95 2.18 18.33 2.18
CA TYR A 95 2.92 19.18 1.24
C TYR A 95 2.18 19.34 -0.10
N LYS A 96 1.97 20.58 -0.54
CA LYS A 96 1.22 20.97 -1.77
C LYS A 96 -0.26 20.59 -1.81
N LEU A 97 -0.82 19.93 -0.80
CA LEU A 97 -2.22 19.51 -0.76
C LEU A 97 -3.06 20.26 0.29
N ALA A 98 -2.45 21.14 1.08
CA ALA A 98 -3.08 21.82 2.22
C ALA A 98 -4.36 22.62 1.86
N ARG A 99 -4.43 23.17 0.63
CA ARG A 99 -5.61 23.91 0.17
C ARG A 99 -6.79 23.01 -0.19
N ALA A 100 -6.49 21.80 -0.67
CA ALA A 100 -7.49 20.86 -1.17
C ALA A 100 -7.94 19.85 -0.12
N CYS A 101 -7.07 19.53 0.84
CA CYS A 101 -7.32 18.56 1.90
C CYS A 101 -7.07 19.27 3.24
N LYS A 102 -8.13 19.69 3.91
CA LYS A 102 -8.02 20.42 5.18
C LYS A 102 -7.93 19.42 6.34
N PHE A 103 -7.17 19.79 7.38
CA PHE A 103 -7.03 18.95 8.57
C PHE A 103 -8.36 18.74 9.28
N GLU A 104 -9.19 19.76 9.31
CA GLU A 104 -10.50 19.76 9.98
C GLU A 104 -11.42 18.68 9.42
N GLU A 105 -11.39 18.43 8.10
CA GLU A 105 -12.14 17.34 7.45
C GLU A 105 -11.62 15.96 7.90
N LEU A 106 -10.28 15.80 7.94
CA LEU A 106 -9.65 14.56 8.44
C LEU A 106 -9.97 14.33 9.91
N GLU A 107 -9.91 15.38 10.73
CA GLU A 107 -10.21 15.32 12.17
C GLU A 107 -11.64 14.86 12.41
N GLU A 108 -12.62 15.44 11.71
CA GLU A 108 -14.02 15.05 11.81
C GLU A 108 -14.24 13.59 11.41
N SER A 109 -13.62 13.15 10.30
CA SER A 109 -13.69 11.75 9.88
C SER A 109 -12.99 10.83 10.88
N LEU A 110 -11.84 11.23 11.42
CA LEU A 110 -11.06 10.45 12.38
C LEU A 110 -11.79 10.22 13.70
N LYS A 111 -12.53 11.23 14.20
CA LYS A 111 -13.34 11.13 15.43
C LYS A 111 -14.32 9.95 15.41
N LYS A 112 -14.76 9.52 14.22
CA LYS A 112 -15.66 8.35 14.05
C LYS A 112 -14.99 7.01 14.39
N TYR A 113 -13.66 6.95 14.36
CA TYR A 113 -12.87 5.73 14.49
C TYR A 113 -12.04 5.65 15.78
N ILE A 114 -11.82 6.79 16.45
CA ILE A 114 -11.08 6.81 17.71
C ILE A 114 -11.89 6.14 18.81
N VAL A 115 -11.23 5.27 19.55
CA VAL A 115 -11.80 4.59 20.73
C VAL A 115 -10.83 4.68 21.90
N GLU A 116 -11.36 4.52 23.11
CA GLU A 116 -10.55 4.49 24.33
C GLU A 116 -9.57 3.31 24.32
N ASP A 117 -8.40 3.52 24.90
CA ASP A 117 -7.31 2.54 24.98
C ASP A 117 -6.82 2.04 23.59
N MET A 118 -7.05 2.82 22.52
CA MET A 118 -6.50 2.57 21.21
C MET A 118 -4.97 2.66 21.23
N LYS A 119 -4.29 1.74 20.54
CA LYS A 119 -2.84 1.81 20.39
C LYS A 119 -2.43 2.95 19.43
N THR A 120 -1.32 3.62 19.71
CA THR A 120 -0.81 4.70 18.84
C THR A 120 -0.54 4.23 17.39
N SER A 121 -0.17 2.95 17.20
CA SER A 121 -0.04 2.33 15.87
C SER A 121 -1.37 2.30 15.10
N ASP A 122 -2.49 2.13 15.81
CA ASP A 122 -3.81 2.03 15.20
C ASP A 122 -4.39 3.40 14.87
N ILE A 123 -3.97 4.47 15.57
CA ILE A 123 -4.33 5.85 15.21
C ILE A 123 -3.89 6.16 13.78
N LEU A 124 -2.67 5.79 13.39
CA LEU A 124 -2.20 6.00 12.01
C LEU A 124 -3.04 5.21 10.99
N LYS A 125 -3.45 3.97 11.33
CA LYS A 125 -4.37 3.19 10.48
C LYS A 125 -5.74 3.88 10.34
N MET A 126 -6.25 4.46 11.44
CA MET A 126 -7.52 5.20 11.40
C MET A 126 -7.39 6.49 10.61
N MET A 127 -6.25 7.20 10.69
CA MET A 127 -5.98 8.35 9.82
C MET A 127 -6.00 7.96 8.33
N ILE A 128 -5.38 6.83 7.97
CA ILE A 128 -5.41 6.30 6.59
C ILE A 128 -6.85 6.03 6.17
N LYS A 129 -7.61 5.31 7.01
CA LYS A 129 -9.01 5.00 6.75
C LYS A 129 -9.84 6.26 6.58
N SER A 130 -9.70 7.23 7.49
CA SER A 130 -10.38 8.52 7.42
C SER A 130 -10.09 9.29 6.14
N ALA A 131 -8.82 9.26 5.68
CA ALA A 131 -8.44 9.89 4.42
C ALA A 131 -9.05 9.17 3.21
N VAL A 132 -9.14 7.84 3.24
CA VAL A 132 -9.81 7.05 2.18
C VAL A 132 -11.30 7.34 2.14
N ASP A 133 -11.97 7.47 3.30
CA ASP A 133 -13.40 7.77 3.37
C ASP A 133 -13.74 9.19 2.85
N LEU A 134 -12.76 10.09 2.82
CA LEU A 134 -12.91 11.45 2.27
C LEU A 134 -12.67 11.52 0.76
N VAL A 135 -12.25 10.44 0.12
CA VAL A 135 -12.11 10.40 -1.35
C VAL A 135 -13.48 10.50 -1.99
N SER A 136 -13.65 11.46 -2.86
CA SER A 136 -14.86 11.65 -3.64
C SER A 136 -14.52 12.06 -5.08
N VAL A 137 -15.52 12.08 -5.95
CA VAL A 137 -15.37 12.54 -7.34
C VAL A 137 -14.92 14.01 -7.38
N GLU A 138 -15.41 14.82 -6.43
CA GLU A 138 -15.09 16.25 -6.31
C GLU A 138 -13.68 16.47 -5.75
N ASN A 139 -13.17 15.53 -4.90
CA ASN A 139 -11.87 15.67 -4.29
C ASN A 139 -11.09 14.36 -4.21
N THR A 140 -10.54 13.93 -5.34
CA THR A 140 -9.69 12.74 -5.45
C THR A 140 -8.32 12.91 -4.77
N LYS A 141 -7.93 14.14 -4.35
CA LYS A 141 -6.63 14.41 -3.75
C LYS A 141 -6.45 13.75 -2.38
N TRP A 142 -7.53 13.35 -1.72
CA TRP A 142 -7.49 12.57 -0.50
C TRP A 142 -6.83 11.18 -0.68
N GLU A 143 -6.84 10.62 -1.90
CA GLU A 143 -6.07 9.41 -2.21
C GLU A 143 -4.57 9.57 -1.97
N PHE A 144 -4.03 10.76 -2.29
CA PHE A 144 -2.61 11.05 -2.06
C PHE A 144 -2.30 11.29 -0.59
N ILE A 145 -3.22 11.88 0.17
CA ILE A 145 -3.09 11.99 1.64
C ILE A 145 -3.07 10.58 2.25
N ALA A 146 -4.00 9.72 1.88
CA ALA A 146 -4.04 8.33 2.33
C ALA A 146 -2.75 7.57 1.93
N GLY A 147 -2.25 7.78 0.70
CA GLY A 147 -0.99 7.22 0.21
C GLY A 147 0.21 7.66 1.05
N ARG A 148 0.31 8.94 1.38
CA ARG A 148 1.40 9.49 2.20
C ARG A 148 1.34 9.04 3.67
N LEU A 149 0.14 8.85 4.21
CA LEU A 149 -0.04 8.24 5.53
C LEU A 149 0.39 6.77 5.52
N GLN A 150 0.04 6.03 4.46
CA GLN A 150 0.49 4.65 4.25
C GLN A 150 2.02 4.58 4.09
N LEU A 151 2.62 5.49 3.34
CA LEU A 151 4.07 5.65 3.21
C LEU A 151 4.73 5.92 4.58
N LEU A 152 4.17 6.80 5.40
CA LEU A 152 4.68 7.05 6.75
C LEU A 152 4.63 5.80 7.63
N ALA A 153 3.58 4.98 7.51
CA ALA A 153 3.49 3.69 8.20
C ALA A 153 4.57 2.72 7.71
N LEU A 154 4.85 2.71 6.40
CA LEU A 154 5.91 1.91 5.79
C LEU A 154 7.29 2.35 6.28
N TYR A 155 7.58 3.65 6.26
CA TYR A 155 8.83 4.22 6.76
C TYR A 155 9.07 3.86 8.23
N LYS A 156 8.05 3.99 9.09
CA LYS A 156 8.15 3.60 10.50
C LYS A 156 8.48 2.13 10.69
N LYS A 157 7.88 1.24 9.89
CA LYS A 157 8.18 -0.19 9.94
C LYS A 157 9.61 -0.47 9.48
N ALA A 158 10.00 0.10 8.33
CA ALA A 158 11.34 -0.11 7.78
C ALA A 158 12.42 0.44 8.70
N SER A 159 12.25 1.65 9.25
CA SER A 159 13.23 2.24 10.19
C SER A 159 13.37 1.41 11.46
N ASN A 160 12.27 0.95 12.05
CA ASN A 160 12.31 0.07 13.22
C ASN A 160 13.02 -1.27 12.93
N ASN A 161 12.72 -1.90 11.79
CA ASN A 161 13.31 -3.17 11.40
C ASN A 161 14.80 -3.06 11.03
N ARG A 162 15.24 -1.87 10.65
CA ARG A 162 16.64 -1.55 10.32
C ARG A 162 17.39 -0.92 11.50
N GLY A 163 16.70 -0.62 12.62
CA GLY A 163 17.29 0.07 13.79
C GLY A 163 17.73 1.50 13.50
N LEU A 164 17.04 2.21 12.59
CA LEU A 164 17.41 3.54 12.08
C LEU A 164 16.42 4.61 12.49
N ASP A 165 16.90 5.86 12.51
CA ASP A 165 16.01 7.02 12.51
C ASP A 165 15.29 7.12 11.15
N ILE A 166 13.99 7.43 11.16
CA ILE A 166 13.17 7.58 9.97
C ILE A 166 13.68 8.67 9.01
N ASP A 167 14.37 9.68 9.53
CA ASP A 167 14.91 10.76 8.70
C ASP A 167 16.18 10.35 7.97
N LYS A 168 16.90 9.31 8.45
CA LYS A 168 18.14 8.78 7.87
C LYS A 168 17.94 7.61 6.93
N ILE A 169 16.71 7.11 6.77
CA ILE A 169 16.43 5.83 6.11
C ILE A 169 16.89 5.77 4.65
N TYR A 170 17.01 6.93 3.97
CA TYR A 170 17.52 7.06 2.60
C TYR A 170 18.95 7.64 2.54
N GLU A 171 19.70 7.67 3.63
CA GLU A 171 21.12 8.00 3.55
C GLU A 171 21.86 6.95 2.69
N ALA A 172 22.85 7.40 1.93
CA ALA A 172 23.58 6.55 1.00
C ALA A 172 24.21 5.32 1.66
N LYS A 173 24.73 5.49 2.89
CA LYS A 173 25.27 4.41 3.68
C LYS A 173 24.20 3.38 4.02
N GLU A 174 23.01 3.83 4.38
CA GLU A 174 21.93 2.94 4.80
C GLU A 174 21.32 2.18 3.61
N TYR A 175 21.31 2.79 2.41
CA TYR A 175 21.00 2.09 1.17
C TYR A 175 22.03 1.00 0.88
N LYS A 176 23.35 1.33 0.99
CA LYS A 176 24.42 0.32 0.80
C LYS A 176 24.32 -0.82 1.81
N ASN A 177 24.10 -0.53 3.09
CA ASN A 177 23.95 -1.54 4.13
C ASN A 177 22.79 -2.51 3.81
N LEU A 178 21.63 -1.98 3.38
CA LEU A 178 20.51 -2.80 2.95
C LEU A 178 20.84 -3.63 1.70
N PHE A 179 21.54 -3.02 0.75
CA PHE A 179 21.94 -3.66 -0.50
C PHE A 179 22.83 -4.86 -0.24
N ASP A 180 23.84 -4.70 0.63
CA ASP A 180 24.75 -5.78 1.06
C ASP A 180 23.99 -6.88 1.81
N GLU A 181 23.17 -6.50 2.80
CA GLU A 181 22.33 -7.44 3.54
C GLU A 181 21.44 -8.29 2.60
N TYR A 182 20.90 -7.67 1.55
CA TYR A 182 20.00 -8.38 0.62
C TYR A 182 20.76 -9.26 -0.37
N ILE A 183 22.01 -8.94 -0.72
CA ILE A 183 22.90 -9.84 -1.49
C ILE A 183 23.25 -11.04 -0.62
N ASP A 184 23.72 -10.82 0.61
CA ASP A 184 24.13 -11.88 1.53
C ASP A 184 22.97 -12.82 1.88
N ALA A 185 21.75 -12.28 1.98
CA ALA A 185 20.54 -13.08 2.20
C ALA A 185 20.00 -13.76 0.92
N GLY A 186 20.64 -13.58 -0.24
CA GLY A 186 20.21 -14.14 -1.52
C GLY A 186 18.92 -13.52 -2.08
N LEU A 187 18.50 -12.36 -1.58
CA LEU A 187 17.32 -11.63 -2.00
C LEU A 187 17.60 -10.77 -3.23
N TYR A 188 18.77 -10.13 -3.27
CA TYR A 188 19.25 -9.42 -4.44
C TYR A 188 20.15 -10.30 -5.30
N TYR A 189 20.35 -9.86 -6.53
CA TYR A 189 21.20 -10.50 -7.51
C TYR A 189 22.64 -10.59 -6.98
N LYS A 190 23.13 -11.82 -6.80
CA LYS A 190 24.41 -12.12 -6.14
C LYS A 190 25.62 -11.49 -6.84
N ASP A 191 25.53 -11.34 -8.18
CA ASP A 191 26.66 -10.90 -9.01
C ASP A 191 26.67 -9.36 -9.25
N PHE A 192 25.88 -8.57 -8.50
CA PHE A 192 25.88 -7.11 -8.63
C PHE A 192 27.30 -6.51 -8.53
N TYR A 193 28.13 -7.03 -7.65
CA TYR A 193 29.49 -6.53 -7.44
C TYR A 193 30.48 -6.92 -8.56
N GLU A 194 30.11 -7.77 -9.50
CA GLU A 194 30.85 -7.96 -10.76
C GLU A 194 30.70 -6.77 -11.70
N TYR A 195 29.58 -6.05 -11.58
CA TYR A 195 29.21 -4.93 -12.43
C TYR A 195 29.48 -3.56 -11.80
N TYR A 196 29.34 -3.44 -10.49
CA TYR A 196 29.41 -2.18 -9.72
C TYR A 196 30.39 -2.27 -8.57
N SER A 197 31.17 -1.22 -8.37
CA SER A 197 31.99 -1.08 -7.17
C SER A 197 31.13 -0.61 -5.97
N GLU A 198 31.66 -0.77 -4.75
CA GLU A 198 31.03 -0.19 -3.55
C GLU A 198 30.80 1.33 -3.67
N LYS A 199 31.71 2.03 -4.36
CA LYS A 199 31.58 3.47 -4.61
C LYS A 199 30.40 3.77 -5.53
N ASP A 200 30.12 2.90 -6.49
CA ASP A 200 28.97 3.05 -7.39
C ASP A 200 27.66 2.86 -6.62
N ILE A 201 27.58 1.86 -5.75
CA ILE A 201 26.38 1.64 -4.89
C ILE A 201 26.17 2.82 -3.95
N LEU A 202 27.21 3.34 -3.32
CA LEU A 202 27.13 4.55 -2.48
C LEU A 202 26.69 5.78 -3.32
N SER A 203 27.17 5.90 -4.55
CA SER A 203 26.76 6.98 -5.47
C SER A 203 25.28 6.84 -5.88
N ALA A 204 24.82 5.62 -6.12
CA ALA A 204 23.42 5.32 -6.38
C ALA A 204 22.54 5.68 -5.16
N GLY A 205 22.97 5.33 -3.95
CA GLY A 205 22.29 5.72 -2.71
C GLY A 205 22.18 7.23 -2.51
N LYS A 206 23.23 8.00 -2.83
CA LYS A 206 23.21 9.48 -2.80
C LYS A 206 22.23 10.07 -3.81
N TYR A 207 21.90 9.34 -4.86
CA TYR A 207 21.03 9.79 -5.94
C TYR A 207 19.54 9.56 -5.65
N LEU A 208 19.17 8.81 -4.60
CA LEU A 208 17.79 8.55 -4.22
C LEU A 208 17.03 9.85 -3.92
N LYS A 209 15.79 9.93 -4.40
CA LYS A 209 14.90 11.11 -4.31
C LYS A 209 13.69 10.78 -3.45
N ARG A 210 13.84 10.90 -2.12
CA ARG A 210 12.77 10.62 -1.13
C ARG A 210 11.45 11.33 -1.45
N GLU A 211 11.52 12.54 -1.96
CA GLU A 211 10.34 13.35 -2.28
C GLU A 211 9.44 12.74 -3.36
N ARG A 212 9.95 11.82 -4.18
CA ARG A 212 9.16 11.12 -5.21
C ARG A 212 8.14 10.16 -4.63
N ASP A 213 8.39 9.64 -3.42
CA ASP A 213 7.44 8.77 -2.72
C ASP A 213 6.12 9.49 -2.39
N PHE A 214 6.13 10.83 -2.30
CA PHE A 214 4.91 11.63 -2.07
C PHE A 214 3.98 11.71 -3.29
N ASN A 215 4.40 11.21 -4.44
CA ASN A 215 3.60 11.22 -5.67
C ASN A 215 2.70 9.99 -5.81
N TYR A 216 2.80 9.01 -4.92
CA TYR A 216 2.01 7.79 -4.99
C TYR A 216 0.70 7.92 -4.22
N ASN A 217 -0.40 7.46 -4.83
CA ASN A 217 -1.69 7.37 -4.17
C ASN A 217 -1.77 6.13 -3.24
N HIS A 218 -2.89 5.99 -2.53
CA HIS A 218 -3.08 4.91 -1.56
C HIS A 218 -3.00 3.52 -2.19
N THR A 219 -3.65 3.31 -3.33
CA THR A 219 -3.65 2.03 -4.05
C THR A 219 -2.24 1.62 -4.46
N THR A 220 -1.47 2.56 -5.04
CA THR A 220 -0.07 2.31 -5.42
C THR A 220 0.78 1.94 -4.20
N MET A 221 0.65 2.67 -3.08
CA MET A 221 1.41 2.36 -1.87
C MET A 221 1.06 1.01 -1.26
N LEU A 222 -0.22 0.60 -1.32
CA LEU A 222 -0.64 -0.75 -0.91
C LEU A 222 -0.03 -1.83 -1.81
N MET A 223 -0.03 -1.60 -3.12
CA MET A 223 0.57 -2.52 -4.09
C MET A 223 2.08 -2.67 -3.84
N TYR A 224 2.79 -1.57 -3.60
CA TYR A 224 4.22 -1.63 -3.28
C TYR A 224 4.46 -2.42 -1.99
N ALA A 225 3.78 -2.06 -0.92
CA ALA A 225 3.96 -2.72 0.38
C ALA A 225 3.60 -4.21 0.38
N LYS A 226 2.62 -4.63 -0.42
CA LYS A 226 2.12 -6.02 -0.43
C LYS A 226 2.77 -6.90 -1.48
N ARG A 227 3.22 -6.34 -2.60
CA ARG A 227 3.61 -7.11 -3.78
C ARG A 227 5.02 -6.84 -4.29
N TYR A 228 5.44 -5.57 -4.36
CA TYR A 228 6.66 -5.21 -5.10
C TYR A 228 7.89 -5.07 -4.23
N LEU A 229 7.77 -4.56 -3.00
CA LEU A 229 8.89 -4.49 -2.06
C LEU A 229 9.23 -5.88 -1.54
N LEU A 230 10.53 -6.17 -1.45
CA LEU A 230 11.01 -7.42 -0.89
C LEU A 230 10.83 -7.41 0.63
N ASN A 231 9.91 -8.24 1.09
CA ASN A 231 9.54 -8.35 2.50
C ASN A 231 9.70 -9.81 2.98
N PRO A 232 10.93 -10.30 3.13
CA PRO A 232 11.16 -11.67 3.55
C PRO A 232 10.50 -11.91 4.92
N ASN A 233 9.71 -12.98 5.01
CA ASN A 233 8.96 -13.32 6.24
C ASN A 233 8.05 -12.20 6.78
N GLY A 234 7.59 -11.28 5.91
CA GLY A 234 6.78 -10.14 6.29
C GLY A 234 7.54 -8.99 6.97
N ILE A 235 8.88 -9.07 6.99
CA ILE A 235 9.74 -8.03 7.56
C ILE A 235 10.02 -6.97 6.50
N VAL A 236 9.41 -5.81 6.65
CA VAL A 236 9.55 -4.68 5.74
C VAL A 236 10.87 -3.96 6.03
N LYS A 237 11.78 -3.95 5.06
CA LYS A 237 13.04 -3.18 5.11
C LYS A 237 13.22 -2.32 3.87
N GLU A 238 12.97 -2.88 2.67
CA GLU A 238 13.08 -2.19 1.39
C GLU A 238 11.99 -1.12 1.23
N LEU A 239 12.35 0.01 0.62
CA LEU A 239 11.48 1.15 0.35
C LEU A 239 11.37 1.45 -1.15
N PRO A 240 10.35 2.20 -1.62
CA PRO A 240 10.08 2.36 -3.05
C PRO A 240 11.27 2.90 -3.85
N GLN A 241 12.00 3.90 -3.35
CA GLN A 241 13.13 4.45 -4.09
C GLN A 241 14.31 3.48 -4.15
N GLU A 242 14.52 2.67 -3.12
CA GLU A 242 15.54 1.61 -3.09
C GLU A 242 15.21 0.51 -4.10
N MET A 243 13.95 0.09 -4.16
CA MET A 243 13.45 -0.86 -5.15
C MET A 243 13.70 -0.38 -6.58
N TYR A 244 13.33 0.88 -6.89
CA TYR A 244 13.54 1.43 -8.22
C TYR A 244 15.02 1.54 -8.59
N MET A 245 15.87 1.97 -7.66
CA MET A 245 17.30 2.08 -7.91
C MET A 245 17.94 0.71 -8.13
N SER A 246 17.61 -0.28 -7.31
CA SER A 246 18.16 -1.62 -7.46
C SER A 246 17.70 -2.31 -8.75
N ALA A 247 16.44 -2.09 -9.15
CA ALA A 247 15.94 -2.54 -10.46
C ALA A 247 16.67 -1.82 -11.61
N ALA A 248 16.91 -0.52 -11.50
CA ALA A 248 17.62 0.25 -12.50
C ALA A 248 19.10 -0.17 -12.64
N LEU A 249 19.77 -0.46 -11.53
CA LEU A 249 21.12 -1.00 -11.53
C LEU A 249 21.18 -2.34 -12.29
N PHE A 250 20.21 -3.24 -12.04
CA PHE A 250 20.16 -4.50 -12.77
C PHE A 250 19.94 -4.30 -14.26
N LEU A 251 18.99 -3.46 -14.64
CA LEU A 251 18.66 -3.20 -16.06
C LEU A 251 19.81 -2.55 -16.84
N ALA A 252 20.71 -1.87 -16.14
CA ALA A 252 21.88 -1.23 -16.75
C ALA A 252 23.12 -2.15 -16.78
N THR A 253 23.07 -3.38 -16.28
CA THR A 253 24.24 -4.30 -16.27
C THR A 253 24.85 -4.54 -17.66
N PRO A 254 24.07 -4.60 -18.78
CA PRO A 254 24.66 -4.79 -20.11
C PRO A 254 25.44 -3.59 -20.65
N GLU A 255 25.31 -2.42 -20.05
CA GLU A 255 25.95 -1.19 -20.52
C GLU A 255 27.47 -1.20 -20.27
N PRO A 256 28.26 -0.46 -21.07
CA PRO A 256 29.70 -0.29 -20.81
C PRO A 256 29.96 0.26 -19.41
N LYS A 257 31.02 -0.20 -18.76
CA LYS A 257 31.36 0.12 -17.37
C LYS A 257 31.38 1.64 -17.10
N GLU A 258 31.89 2.41 -18.05
CA GLU A 258 32.07 3.86 -17.93
C GLU A 258 30.74 4.65 -17.91
N THR A 259 29.70 4.12 -18.54
CA THR A 259 28.38 4.77 -18.68
C THR A 259 27.29 4.08 -17.85
N ARG A 260 27.52 2.87 -17.38
CA ARG A 260 26.55 1.99 -16.73
C ARG A 260 25.80 2.67 -15.58
N LEU A 261 26.54 3.30 -14.65
CA LEU A 261 25.91 3.96 -13.50
C LEU A 261 25.04 5.16 -13.93
N ASP A 262 25.45 5.90 -14.96
CA ASP A 262 24.65 7.03 -15.46
C ASP A 262 23.40 6.56 -16.19
N VAL A 263 23.48 5.44 -16.91
CA VAL A 263 22.28 4.80 -17.50
C VAL A 263 21.35 4.31 -16.39
N ALA A 264 21.87 3.66 -15.35
CA ALA A 264 21.06 3.25 -14.19
C ALA A 264 20.34 4.45 -13.55
N LYS A 265 21.03 5.57 -13.34
CA LYS A 265 20.42 6.81 -12.82
C LYS A 265 19.34 7.36 -13.73
N LYS A 266 19.51 7.31 -15.06
CA LYS A 266 18.49 7.73 -16.03
C LYS A 266 17.25 6.82 -15.95
N ILE A 267 17.42 5.50 -15.92
CA ILE A 267 16.32 4.53 -15.76
C ILE A 267 15.56 4.83 -14.45
N TYR A 268 16.30 4.97 -13.35
CA TYR A 268 15.72 5.34 -12.05
C TYR A 268 14.91 6.64 -12.12
N ASP A 269 15.44 7.69 -12.78
CA ASP A 269 14.77 8.98 -12.90
C ASP A 269 13.43 8.87 -13.65
N TYR A 270 13.41 8.13 -14.75
CA TYR A 270 12.16 7.96 -15.51
C TYR A 270 11.13 7.11 -14.76
N CYS A 271 11.56 6.02 -14.16
CA CYS A 271 10.67 5.08 -13.48
C CYS A 271 10.16 5.64 -12.15
N SER A 272 11.04 6.13 -11.28
CA SER A 272 10.65 6.62 -9.95
C SER A 272 9.90 7.95 -9.99
N ALA A 273 10.05 8.73 -11.06
CA ALA A 273 9.26 9.94 -11.31
C ALA A 273 7.90 9.66 -11.98
N GLY A 274 7.58 8.38 -12.25
CA GLY A 274 6.33 7.98 -12.88
C GLY A 274 6.18 8.33 -14.35
N LYS A 275 7.30 8.60 -15.06
CA LYS A 275 7.31 8.89 -16.50
C LYS A 275 7.25 7.61 -17.34
N ILE A 276 7.80 6.51 -16.80
CA ILE A 276 7.78 5.17 -17.40
C ILE A 276 7.34 4.19 -16.31
N SER A 277 6.43 3.30 -16.66
CA SER A 277 6.01 2.18 -15.81
C SER A 277 6.76 0.93 -16.22
N LEU A 278 7.44 0.29 -15.28
CA LEU A 278 8.04 -1.02 -15.51
C LEU A 278 6.97 -2.11 -15.45
N PRO A 279 7.03 -3.13 -16.32
CA PRO A 279 6.19 -4.32 -16.20
C PRO A 279 6.35 -4.98 -14.84
N THR A 280 5.27 -5.57 -14.34
CA THR A 280 5.27 -6.27 -13.04
C THR A 280 6.43 -7.25 -12.88
N PRO A 281 6.74 -8.16 -13.85
CA PRO A 281 7.86 -9.09 -13.71
C PRO A 281 9.21 -8.38 -13.61
N THR A 282 9.42 -7.33 -14.40
CA THR A 282 10.66 -6.56 -14.33
C THR A 282 10.84 -5.92 -12.97
N LEU A 283 9.80 -5.28 -12.43
CA LEU A 283 9.87 -4.61 -11.13
C LEU A 283 10.03 -5.61 -9.97
N LEU A 284 9.44 -6.82 -10.09
CA LEU A 284 9.58 -7.87 -9.07
C LEU A 284 10.94 -8.55 -9.12
N ASN A 285 11.39 -8.94 -10.31
CA ASN A 285 12.42 -9.97 -10.46
C ASN A 285 13.78 -9.42 -10.87
N SER A 286 13.86 -8.23 -11.52
CA SER A 286 15.12 -7.74 -12.10
C SER A 286 16.26 -7.68 -11.09
N ARG A 287 15.98 -7.20 -9.87
CA ARG A 287 17.01 -7.07 -8.82
C ARG A 287 17.29 -8.34 -8.03
N THR A 288 16.57 -9.45 -8.32
CA THR A 288 16.71 -10.72 -7.62
C THR A 288 17.54 -11.73 -8.41
N ASN A 289 17.76 -12.92 -7.85
CA ASN A 289 18.40 -14.01 -8.59
C ASN A 289 17.47 -14.72 -9.58
N TYR A 290 16.17 -14.35 -9.61
CA TYR A 290 15.17 -14.89 -10.51
C TYR A 290 14.85 -13.89 -11.61
N HIS A 291 15.49 -14.06 -12.78
CA HIS A 291 15.46 -13.08 -13.86
C HIS A 291 14.31 -13.30 -14.88
N GLN A 292 13.15 -13.76 -14.43
CA GLN A 292 11.97 -13.83 -15.28
C GLN A 292 11.35 -12.43 -15.43
N LEU A 293 11.70 -11.71 -16.51
CA LEU A 293 11.29 -10.32 -16.73
C LEU A 293 10.06 -10.16 -17.62
N SER A 294 9.57 -11.24 -18.20
CA SER A 294 8.37 -11.28 -19.05
C SER A 294 7.29 -12.14 -18.43
N SER A 295 6.03 -11.74 -18.59
CA SER A 295 4.88 -12.50 -18.11
C SER A 295 3.92 -12.91 -19.23
N CYS A 296 4.11 -12.40 -20.47
CA CYS A 296 3.21 -12.65 -21.58
C CYS A 296 4.02 -13.18 -22.77
N PHE A 297 3.60 -14.32 -23.29
CA PHE A 297 4.27 -15.03 -24.38
C PHE A 297 3.28 -15.30 -25.49
N LYS A 298 3.76 -15.28 -26.74
CA LYS A 298 3.00 -15.66 -27.91
C LYS A 298 3.63 -16.89 -28.52
N LEU A 299 2.82 -17.88 -28.85
CA LEU A 299 3.22 -19.10 -29.51
C LEU A 299 2.49 -19.20 -30.86
N ASN A 300 3.20 -19.59 -31.92
CA ASN A 300 2.61 -19.93 -33.19
C ASN A 300 2.31 -21.42 -33.18
N VAL A 301 1.08 -21.79 -33.61
CA VAL A 301 0.64 -23.18 -33.74
C VAL A 301 0.31 -23.38 -35.21
N ASP A 302 1.07 -24.24 -35.89
CA ASP A 302 0.79 -24.64 -37.26
C ASP A 302 -0.26 -25.78 -37.29
N ASP A 303 -0.94 -25.94 -38.41
CA ASP A 303 -2.00 -26.93 -38.58
C ASP A 303 -1.42 -28.35 -38.86
N ASP A 304 -0.60 -28.81 -37.92
CA ASP A 304 -0.06 -30.16 -37.88
C ASP A 304 0.03 -30.68 -36.43
N LEU A 305 -0.08 -32.00 -36.31
CA LEU A 305 -0.14 -32.63 -34.98
C LEU A 305 1.10 -32.42 -34.14
N ARG A 306 2.28 -32.35 -34.77
CA ARG A 306 3.54 -32.14 -34.07
C ARG A 306 3.62 -30.72 -33.50
N SER A 307 3.26 -29.69 -34.29
CA SER A 307 3.20 -28.32 -33.86
C SER A 307 2.22 -28.12 -32.69
N ILE A 308 1.04 -28.73 -32.78
CA ILE A 308 0.01 -28.69 -31.73
C ILE A 308 0.56 -29.24 -30.41
N TYR A 309 1.11 -30.45 -30.40
CA TYR A 309 1.59 -31.09 -29.17
C TYR A 309 2.84 -30.36 -28.61
N HIS A 310 3.75 -29.90 -29.47
CA HIS A 310 4.90 -29.13 -29.05
C HIS A 310 4.48 -27.81 -28.36
N ASN A 311 3.45 -27.14 -28.87
CA ASN A 311 2.92 -25.95 -28.24
C ASN A 311 2.22 -26.27 -26.92
N ILE A 312 1.55 -27.42 -26.76
CA ILE A 312 0.99 -27.83 -25.47
C ILE A 312 2.10 -28.00 -24.43
N GLU A 313 3.22 -28.62 -24.79
CA GLU A 313 4.40 -28.75 -23.93
C GLU A 313 4.94 -27.36 -23.55
N ASN A 314 5.15 -26.48 -24.53
CA ASN A 314 5.64 -25.13 -24.30
C ASN A 314 4.73 -24.34 -23.36
N MET A 315 3.40 -24.44 -23.53
CA MET A 315 2.42 -23.80 -22.61
C MET A 315 2.58 -24.32 -21.18
N ALA A 316 2.76 -25.63 -21.01
CA ALA A 316 2.96 -26.21 -19.68
C ALA A 316 4.26 -25.70 -19.03
N GLN A 317 5.36 -25.62 -19.78
CA GLN A 317 6.64 -25.10 -19.29
C GLN A 317 6.55 -23.61 -18.94
N ILE A 318 5.96 -22.80 -19.80
CA ILE A 318 5.79 -21.36 -19.56
C ILE A 318 4.91 -21.13 -18.32
N SER A 319 3.77 -21.84 -18.22
CA SER A 319 2.84 -21.74 -17.09
C SER A 319 3.49 -22.16 -15.77
N LYS A 320 4.36 -23.18 -15.77
CA LYS A 320 5.11 -23.64 -14.60
C LYS A 320 5.93 -22.52 -13.97
N PHE A 321 6.45 -21.60 -14.78
CA PHE A 321 7.24 -20.46 -14.34
C PHE A 321 6.42 -19.15 -14.21
N GLY A 322 5.10 -19.23 -14.23
CA GLY A 322 4.20 -18.09 -14.03
C GLY A 322 4.03 -17.19 -15.25
N GLY A 323 4.41 -17.66 -16.44
CA GLY A 323 4.14 -16.96 -17.69
C GLY A 323 2.69 -17.14 -18.16
N GLY A 324 2.09 -16.08 -18.70
CA GLY A 324 0.81 -16.13 -19.41
C GLY A 324 1.02 -16.33 -20.91
N ILE A 325 0.12 -17.00 -21.57
CA ILE A 325 0.20 -17.32 -22.99
C ILE A 325 -1.09 -16.89 -23.65
#